data_68b9f54f27da6b595255db8475223cd4
#
_entry.id   68b9f54f27da6b595255db8475223cd4
#
_cell.length_a   1.000
_cell.length_b   1.000
_cell.length_c   1.000
_cell.angle_alpha   90.00
_cell.angle_beta   90.00
_cell.angle_gamma   90.00
#
_symmetry.space_group_name_H-M   'P 1'
#
loop_
_entity.id
_entity.type
_entity.pdbx_description
1 polymer ?
#
loop_
_entity_poly.entity_id
_entity_poly.type
_entity_poly.pdbx_seq_one_letter_code
_entity_poly.pdbx_strand_id
1 'polypeptide(L)'
;RLHENVRWGMVSNFVDVPTDCPQRDERLGWTGDIGVFAPTASYLYDTAGFLSSWLKDLAAEQADLGFVPIYVPYVPTVFPNIPYAVWGDAATLVPWAVYERGGDLGVLADAYDSMRDWVDTVLALAGPGRLWDRGAQLGDWLDPTAPPEDPLQARTSGELVATAYLARSARILADAASALGLDADAARYGAVADEVVAAFDAAYVTPDGRVVDTTQTAYALALEFGLIRGDERRALAAGRLAALVEESNFHISTGFAGTPLLCDALAGGGRLDEAYHLLLTRTCPSWLHPVTMGATTVWERWDSMLPDGTINPGDMT
;
A
#
# COMPACT_ATOMS: atom_id res chain seq x y z
N ARG A 1 -23.28 3.00 5.76
CA ARG A 1 -22.62 3.05 7.06
C ARG A 1 -21.11 2.84 6.94
N LEU A 2 -20.62 1.91 6.10
CA LEU A 2 -19.18 1.74 5.84
C LEU A 2 -18.53 3.08 5.43
N HIS A 3 -19.08 3.78 4.44
CA HIS A 3 -18.60 5.11 4.04
C HIS A 3 -18.49 6.10 5.22
N GLU A 4 -19.48 6.12 6.11
CA GLU A 4 -19.44 6.99 7.30
C GLU A 4 -18.34 6.54 8.28
N ASN A 5 -18.09 5.24 8.42
CA ASN A 5 -17.01 4.73 9.25
C ASN A 5 -15.65 5.17 8.71
N VAL A 6 -15.43 5.07 7.39
CA VAL A 6 -14.20 5.56 6.75
C VAL A 6 -14.02 7.06 6.96
N ARG A 7 -15.11 7.84 6.76
CA ARG A 7 -15.09 9.29 6.97
C ARG A 7 -14.75 9.68 8.42
N TRP A 8 -15.34 9.01 9.40
CA TRP A 8 -15.06 9.27 10.81
C TRP A 8 -13.65 8.81 11.21
N GLY A 9 -13.18 7.66 10.69
CA GLY A 9 -11.79 7.24 10.87
C GLY A 9 -10.80 8.31 10.37
N MET A 10 -11.05 8.85 9.17
CA MET A 10 -10.23 9.93 8.63
C MET A 10 -10.25 11.20 9.50
N VAL A 11 -11.44 11.70 9.83
CA VAL A 11 -11.59 12.96 10.58
C VAL A 11 -10.96 12.89 11.97
N SER A 12 -10.96 11.71 12.61
CA SER A 12 -10.33 11.52 13.92
C SER A 12 -8.80 11.43 13.86
N ASN A 13 -8.23 11.18 12.69
CA ASN A 13 -6.79 11.02 12.49
C ASN A 13 -6.13 12.20 11.75
N PHE A 14 -6.87 12.95 10.91
CA PHE A 14 -6.35 14.10 10.17
C PHE A 14 -6.54 15.39 10.95
N VAL A 15 -5.70 15.61 11.99
CA VAL A 15 -5.78 16.80 12.84
C VAL A 15 -4.68 17.80 12.50
N ASP A 16 -3.42 17.38 12.53
CA ASP A 16 -2.23 18.17 12.16
C ASP A 16 -1.34 17.38 11.23
N VAL A 17 -1.13 16.11 11.56
CA VAL A 17 -0.50 15.11 10.69
C VAL A 17 -1.47 13.93 10.48
N PRO A 18 -1.32 13.13 9.41
CA PRO A 18 -2.15 11.95 9.20
C PRO A 18 -1.69 10.83 10.14
N THR A 19 -2.32 10.71 11.31
CA THR A 19 -1.99 9.68 12.30
C THR A 19 -2.65 8.35 11.99
N ASP A 20 -2.06 7.26 12.50
CA ASP A 20 -2.56 5.90 12.38
C ASP A 20 -3.80 5.64 13.24
N CYS A 21 -3.79 6.15 14.47
CA CYS A 21 -4.81 5.83 15.47
C CYS A 21 -5.09 6.99 16.42
N PRO A 22 -6.37 7.23 16.85
CA PRO A 22 -6.69 8.21 17.86
C PRO A 22 -6.88 7.61 19.26
N GLN A 23 -7.04 6.28 19.38
CA GLN A 23 -7.55 5.61 20.58
C GLN A 23 -6.49 5.11 21.55
N ARG A 24 -5.22 5.01 21.15
CA ARG A 24 -4.11 4.52 21.99
C ARG A 24 -2.95 5.50 22.04
N ASP A 25 -1.96 5.27 22.88
CA ASP A 25 -0.82 6.16 23.13
C ASP A 25 0.26 6.12 22.03
N GLU A 26 -0.09 5.76 20.83
CA GLU A 26 0.77 5.77 19.63
C GLU A 26 0.62 7.09 18.87
N ARG A 27 -0.42 7.24 18.04
CA ARG A 27 -0.77 8.48 17.33
C ARG A 27 0.40 9.08 16.53
N LEU A 28 1.08 8.24 15.77
CA LEU A 28 2.19 8.64 14.93
C LEU A 28 1.72 8.87 13.49
N GLY A 29 2.43 9.74 12.77
CA GLY A 29 2.19 9.98 11.35
C GLY A 29 2.79 8.87 10.48
N TRP A 30 2.30 7.65 10.60
CA TRP A 30 2.79 6.49 9.86
C TRP A 30 2.69 6.70 8.35
N THR A 31 3.84 6.62 7.68
CA THR A 31 3.95 6.90 6.25
C THR A 31 3.25 5.85 5.39
N GLY A 32 3.27 4.59 5.81
CA GLY A 32 2.55 3.53 5.13
C GLY A 32 1.05 3.77 5.10
N ASP A 33 0.47 4.15 6.25
CA ASP A 33 -0.96 4.39 6.43
C ASP A 33 -1.46 5.45 5.47
N ILE A 34 -0.83 6.61 5.44
CA ILE A 34 -1.21 7.66 4.49
C ILE A 34 -0.87 7.28 3.05
N GLY A 35 0.20 6.52 2.82
CA GLY A 35 0.58 6.03 1.48
C GLY A 35 -0.56 5.27 0.82
N VAL A 36 -1.22 4.36 1.55
CA VAL A 36 -2.35 3.57 1.04
C VAL A 36 -3.69 4.29 1.14
N PHE A 37 -3.86 5.22 2.08
CA PHE A 37 -5.13 5.91 2.30
C PHE A 37 -5.29 7.22 1.51
N ALA A 38 -4.22 7.84 1.02
CA ALA A 38 -4.26 9.13 0.33
C ALA A 38 -5.27 9.19 -0.84
N PRO A 39 -5.41 8.14 -1.70
CA PRO A 39 -6.43 8.14 -2.74
C PRO A 39 -7.85 8.25 -2.16
N THR A 40 -8.17 7.45 -1.14
CA THR A 40 -9.47 7.47 -0.46
C THR A 40 -9.72 8.81 0.23
N ALA A 41 -8.72 9.34 0.95
CA ALA A 41 -8.81 10.63 1.62
C ALA A 41 -9.15 11.74 0.63
N SER A 42 -8.49 11.75 -0.53
CA SER A 42 -8.69 12.75 -1.58
C SER A 42 -10.03 12.62 -2.32
N TYR A 43 -10.70 11.46 -2.23
CA TYR A 43 -12.10 11.30 -2.67
C TYR A 43 -13.10 11.85 -1.66
N LEU A 44 -12.80 11.74 -0.36
CA LEU A 44 -13.71 12.15 0.71
C LEU A 44 -13.68 13.65 0.98
N TYR A 45 -12.49 14.26 0.88
CA TYR A 45 -12.25 15.66 1.20
C TYR A 45 -11.23 16.27 0.25
N ASP A 46 -11.18 17.61 0.22
CA ASP A 46 -10.06 18.35 -0.36
C ASP A 46 -8.86 18.24 0.60
N THR A 47 -7.93 17.36 0.28
CA THR A 47 -6.76 17.08 1.11
C THR A 47 -5.49 17.78 0.63
N ALA A 48 -5.56 18.54 -0.48
CA ALA A 48 -4.38 19.09 -1.13
C ALA A 48 -3.53 19.95 -0.17
N GLY A 49 -4.14 20.87 0.56
CA GLY A 49 -3.44 21.72 1.51
C GLY A 49 -2.83 20.96 2.68
N PHE A 50 -3.58 20.01 3.25
CA PHE A 50 -3.15 19.19 4.38
C PHE A 50 -1.96 18.29 4.00
N LEU A 51 -2.09 17.52 2.92
CA LEU A 51 -1.06 16.59 2.49
C LEU A 51 0.18 17.31 1.92
N SER A 52 0.02 18.45 1.22
CA SER A 52 1.16 19.25 0.77
C SER A 52 1.95 19.86 1.92
N SER A 53 1.28 20.18 3.05
CA SER A 53 1.99 20.61 4.26
C SER A 53 2.83 19.48 4.85
N TRP A 54 2.22 18.31 5.06
CA TRP A 54 2.89 17.14 5.61
C TRP A 54 4.02 16.60 4.70
N LEU A 55 3.87 16.69 3.38
CA LEU A 55 4.91 16.29 2.43
C LEU A 55 6.19 17.13 2.56
N LYS A 56 6.11 18.38 3.03
CA LYS A 56 7.29 19.20 3.32
C LYS A 56 8.05 18.69 4.55
N ASP A 57 7.31 18.22 5.56
CA ASP A 57 7.90 17.62 6.74
C ASP A 57 8.57 16.28 6.36
N LEU A 58 7.91 15.46 5.53
CA LEU A 58 8.50 14.23 5.00
C LEU A 58 9.81 14.51 4.23
N ALA A 59 9.82 15.49 3.35
CA ALA A 59 11.01 15.84 2.58
C ALA A 59 12.15 16.34 3.48
N ALA A 60 11.84 17.11 4.53
CA ALA A 60 12.84 17.58 5.49
C ALA A 60 13.44 16.41 6.30
N GLU A 61 12.60 15.52 6.83
CA GLU A 61 13.05 14.33 7.55
C GLU A 61 13.88 13.38 6.66
N GLN A 62 13.45 13.22 5.41
CA GLN A 62 14.19 12.43 4.42
C GLN A 62 15.56 13.02 4.15
N ALA A 63 15.68 14.33 4.02
CA ALA A 63 16.98 15.01 3.80
C ALA A 63 17.93 14.83 4.99
N ASP A 64 17.40 14.88 6.21
CA ASP A 64 18.19 14.71 7.44
C ASP A 64 18.63 13.25 7.65
N LEU A 65 17.76 12.28 7.34
CA LEU A 65 18.00 10.85 7.58
C LEU A 65 18.65 10.12 6.40
N GLY A 66 18.53 10.68 5.18
CA GLY A 66 18.97 10.06 3.93
C GLY A 66 17.99 9.04 3.35
N PHE A 67 16.83 8.87 3.96
CA PHE A 67 15.72 8.02 3.49
C PHE A 67 14.40 8.44 4.17
N VAL A 68 13.27 8.01 3.62
CA VAL A 68 11.95 8.28 4.21
C VAL A 68 11.73 7.39 5.44
N PRO A 69 11.51 7.98 6.64
CA PRO A 69 11.24 7.21 7.85
C PRO A 69 9.83 6.60 7.82
N ILE A 70 9.58 5.65 8.73
CA ILE A 70 8.28 4.94 8.80
C ILE A 70 7.16 5.82 9.37
N TYR A 71 7.45 6.91 10.00
CA TYR A 71 6.49 7.94 10.45
C TYR A 71 7.10 9.33 10.43
N VAL A 72 6.28 10.32 10.16
CA VAL A 72 6.64 11.75 10.08
C VAL A 72 5.64 12.57 10.92
N PRO A 73 6.09 13.37 11.90
CA PRO A 73 7.49 13.55 12.31
C PRO A 73 8.13 12.29 12.91
N TYR A 74 9.45 12.13 12.66
CA TYR A 74 10.19 10.99 13.18
C TYR A 74 10.47 11.12 14.69
N VAL A 75 10.17 10.05 15.42
CA VAL A 75 10.57 9.87 16.82
C VAL A 75 11.19 8.49 17.00
N PRO A 76 12.27 8.31 17.78
CA PRO A 76 12.84 7.00 18.01
C PRO A 76 11.85 6.05 18.68
N THR A 77 11.66 4.86 18.12
CA THR A 77 10.84 3.78 18.67
C THR A 77 11.61 2.46 18.69
N VAL A 78 10.89 1.36 18.92
CA VAL A 78 11.46 0.00 18.90
C VAL A 78 11.77 -0.49 17.47
N PHE A 79 11.17 0.11 16.45
CA PHE A 79 11.45 -0.25 15.07
C PHE A 79 12.82 0.27 14.62
N PRO A 80 13.62 -0.54 13.92
CA PRO A 80 14.85 -0.08 13.31
C PRO A 80 14.58 1.09 12.36
N ASN A 81 15.43 2.12 12.42
CA ASN A 81 15.36 3.27 11.51
C ASN A 81 16.08 2.93 10.21
N ILE A 82 15.38 2.28 9.30
CA ILE A 82 15.84 1.82 7.99
C ILE A 82 14.76 2.07 6.94
N PRO A 83 15.10 2.05 5.64
CA PRO A 83 14.08 2.09 4.59
C PRO A 83 13.15 0.86 4.61
N TYR A 84 11.84 1.10 4.61
CA TYR A 84 10.82 0.06 4.48
C TYR A 84 9.97 0.31 3.23
N ALA A 85 9.74 -0.74 2.45
CA ALA A 85 8.76 -0.71 1.36
C ALA A 85 7.35 -0.48 1.91
N VAL A 86 6.46 0.03 1.10
CA VAL A 86 5.11 0.50 1.42
C VAL A 86 5.15 1.81 2.22
N TRP A 87 5.89 1.84 3.34
CA TRP A 87 5.99 3.03 4.21
C TRP A 87 6.76 4.15 3.52
N GLY A 88 8.00 3.93 3.13
CA GLY A 88 8.79 4.96 2.46
C GLY A 88 8.24 5.35 1.08
N ASP A 89 7.48 4.47 0.45
CA ASP A 89 6.81 4.76 -0.83
C ASP A 89 5.76 5.87 -0.73
N ALA A 90 5.40 6.32 0.48
CA ALA A 90 4.59 7.52 0.68
C ALA A 90 5.16 8.75 -0.05
N ALA A 91 6.50 8.84 -0.19
CA ALA A 91 7.15 9.91 -0.94
C ALA A 91 6.68 10.00 -2.40
N THR A 92 6.28 8.88 -3.00
CA THR A 92 5.75 8.83 -4.37
C THR A 92 4.24 8.71 -4.42
N LEU A 93 3.66 7.88 -3.56
CA LEU A 93 2.23 7.55 -3.58
C LEU A 93 1.35 8.75 -3.21
N VAL A 94 1.74 9.50 -2.16
CA VAL A 94 0.91 10.60 -1.64
C VAL A 94 0.83 11.78 -2.59
N PRO A 95 1.95 12.36 -3.10
CA PRO A 95 1.87 13.47 -4.03
C PRO A 95 1.19 13.06 -5.35
N TRP A 96 1.38 11.80 -5.80
CA TRP A 96 0.72 11.29 -6.98
C TRP A 96 -0.80 11.21 -6.79
N ALA A 97 -1.28 10.69 -5.67
CA ALA A 97 -2.72 10.62 -5.36
C ALA A 97 -3.37 12.01 -5.31
N VAL A 98 -2.69 13.01 -4.73
CA VAL A 98 -3.17 14.40 -4.71
C VAL A 98 -3.25 14.97 -6.12
N TYR A 99 -2.22 14.73 -6.94
CA TYR A 99 -2.19 15.18 -8.34
C TYR A 99 -3.27 14.50 -9.17
N GLU A 100 -3.41 13.18 -9.11
CA GLU A 100 -4.45 12.45 -9.87
C GLU A 100 -5.85 12.96 -9.55
N ARG A 101 -6.09 13.35 -8.30
CA ARG A 101 -7.39 13.84 -7.86
C ARG A 101 -7.63 15.30 -8.22
N GLY A 102 -6.64 16.17 -8.06
CA GLY A 102 -6.77 17.63 -8.17
C GLY A 102 -6.21 18.23 -9.47
N GLY A 103 -5.34 17.50 -10.17
CA GLY A 103 -4.65 18.03 -11.36
C GLY A 103 -3.59 19.09 -11.04
N ASP A 104 -3.24 19.29 -9.76
CA ASP A 104 -2.29 20.31 -9.33
C ASP A 104 -0.84 19.86 -9.55
N LEU A 105 -0.23 20.37 -10.61
CA LEU A 105 1.20 20.12 -10.90
C LEU A 105 2.13 20.72 -9.84
N GLY A 106 1.70 21.70 -9.06
CA GLY A 106 2.49 22.30 -7.99
C GLY A 106 2.86 21.28 -6.92
N VAL A 107 1.94 20.39 -6.56
CA VAL A 107 2.21 19.33 -5.59
C VAL A 107 3.30 18.37 -6.08
N LEU A 108 3.27 17.99 -7.36
CA LEU A 108 4.33 17.16 -7.94
C LEU A 108 5.67 17.88 -8.01
N ALA A 109 5.66 19.17 -8.42
CA ALA A 109 6.88 19.96 -8.52
C ALA A 109 7.56 20.15 -7.16
N ASP A 110 6.77 20.40 -6.11
CA ASP A 110 7.28 20.59 -4.75
C ASP A 110 7.83 19.28 -4.15
N ALA A 111 7.23 18.13 -4.49
CA ALA A 111 7.62 16.82 -3.96
C ALA A 111 8.66 16.08 -4.83
N TYR A 112 8.95 16.54 -6.04
CA TYR A 112 9.70 15.79 -7.05
C TYR A 112 11.08 15.31 -6.58
N ASP A 113 11.84 16.17 -5.92
CA ASP A 113 13.17 15.82 -5.42
C ASP A 113 13.10 14.70 -4.36
N SER A 114 12.12 14.77 -3.44
CA SER A 114 11.87 13.73 -2.44
C SER A 114 11.45 12.41 -3.09
N MET A 115 10.57 12.45 -4.09
CA MET A 115 10.16 11.27 -4.87
C MET A 115 11.38 10.60 -5.53
N ARG A 116 12.22 11.41 -6.18
CA ARG A 116 13.42 10.93 -6.87
C ARG A 116 14.42 10.31 -5.89
N ASP A 117 14.71 11.00 -4.80
CA ASP A 117 15.69 10.57 -3.81
C ASP A 117 15.24 9.27 -3.11
N TRP A 118 13.93 9.07 -2.90
CA TRP A 118 13.39 7.79 -2.44
C TRP A 118 13.64 6.67 -3.44
N VAL A 119 13.24 6.84 -4.70
CA VAL A 119 13.43 5.82 -5.74
C VAL A 119 14.91 5.48 -5.93
N ASP A 120 15.80 6.49 -5.99
CA ASP A 120 17.23 6.27 -6.15
C ASP A 120 17.84 5.55 -4.92
N THR A 121 17.36 5.83 -3.70
CA THR A 121 17.73 5.11 -2.47
C THR A 121 17.37 3.63 -2.56
N VAL A 122 16.12 3.33 -2.93
CA VAL A 122 15.67 1.94 -3.04
C VAL A 122 16.36 1.20 -4.18
N LEU A 123 16.61 1.87 -5.32
CA LEU A 123 17.40 1.30 -6.41
C LEU A 123 18.82 0.92 -5.99
N ALA A 124 19.45 1.73 -5.14
CA ALA A 124 20.77 1.40 -4.60
C ALA A 124 20.71 0.15 -3.70
N LEU A 125 19.63 -0.01 -2.91
CA LEU A 125 19.42 -1.21 -2.08
C LEU A 125 19.13 -2.45 -2.93
N ALA A 126 18.29 -2.35 -3.96
CA ALA A 126 17.97 -3.42 -4.88
C ALA A 126 19.16 -3.86 -5.74
N GLY A 127 20.09 -2.92 -5.98
CA GLY A 127 21.29 -3.18 -6.77
C GLY A 127 21.01 -3.50 -8.25
N PRO A 128 22.00 -4.07 -8.95
CA PRO A 128 21.88 -4.30 -10.40
C PRO A 128 20.83 -5.37 -10.76
N GLY A 129 20.44 -6.23 -9.82
CA GLY A 129 19.41 -7.26 -10.04
C GLY A 129 17.99 -6.71 -10.05
N ARG A 130 17.78 -5.46 -9.66
CA ARG A 130 16.47 -4.80 -9.57
C ARG A 130 15.46 -5.51 -8.65
N LEU A 131 15.93 -6.33 -7.72
CA LEU A 131 15.12 -7.00 -6.70
C LEU A 131 15.47 -6.42 -5.34
N TRP A 132 14.48 -5.90 -4.63
CA TRP A 132 14.67 -5.47 -3.24
C TRP A 132 14.43 -6.67 -2.32
N ASP A 133 15.41 -7.56 -2.29
CA ASP A 133 15.39 -8.86 -1.60
C ASP A 133 16.25 -8.88 -0.33
N ARG A 134 16.59 -7.69 0.20
CA ARG A 134 17.50 -7.54 1.34
C ARG A 134 16.96 -6.57 2.38
N GLY A 135 17.37 -6.79 3.62
CA GLY A 135 16.96 -5.99 4.76
C GLY A 135 15.64 -6.48 5.36
N ALA A 136 15.25 -5.88 6.48
CA ALA A 136 13.97 -6.16 7.10
C ALA A 136 12.86 -5.42 6.36
N GLN A 137 11.70 -6.05 6.23
CA GLN A 137 10.49 -5.48 5.64
C GLN A 137 9.31 -5.72 6.58
N LEU A 138 8.36 -4.81 6.60
CA LEU A 138 7.09 -5.00 7.30
C LEU A 138 6.11 -5.83 6.47
N GLY A 139 6.31 -5.87 5.15
CA GLY A 139 5.56 -6.73 4.23
C GLY A 139 4.07 -6.44 4.19
N ASP A 140 3.28 -7.50 4.16
CA ASP A 140 1.82 -7.43 4.19
C ASP A 140 1.30 -7.41 5.64
N TRP A 141 1.67 -6.38 6.39
CA TRP A 141 1.35 -6.17 7.80
C TRP A 141 -0.11 -6.47 8.11
N LEU A 142 -0.39 -7.16 9.21
CA LEU A 142 -1.73 -7.57 9.63
C LEU A 142 -2.47 -8.47 8.62
N ASP A 143 -1.76 -9.34 7.87
CA ASP A 143 -2.43 -10.47 7.18
C ASP A 143 -3.33 -11.19 8.21
N PRO A 144 -4.63 -11.39 7.95
CA PRO A 144 -5.55 -11.99 8.91
C PRO A 144 -5.16 -13.42 9.36
N THR A 145 -4.24 -14.05 8.64
CA THR A 145 -3.69 -15.39 8.99
C THR A 145 -2.47 -15.31 9.89
N ALA A 146 -1.88 -14.11 10.08
CA ALA A 146 -0.80 -13.92 11.03
C ALA A 146 -1.32 -14.10 12.47
N PRO A 147 -0.49 -14.66 13.39
CA PRO A 147 -0.90 -14.76 14.77
C PRO A 147 -1.12 -13.37 15.38
N PRO A 148 -2.12 -13.21 16.26
CA PRO A 148 -2.45 -11.90 16.85
C PRO A 148 -1.25 -11.21 17.53
N GLU A 149 -0.34 -11.99 18.09
CA GLU A 149 0.87 -11.51 18.77
C GLU A 149 2.06 -11.22 17.85
N ASP A 150 1.96 -11.55 16.56
CA ASP A 150 3.04 -11.32 15.59
C ASP A 150 2.50 -10.95 14.20
N PRO A 151 2.11 -9.69 14.01
CA PRO A 151 1.53 -9.21 12.75
C PRO A 151 2.49 -9.20 11.56
N LEU A 152 3.81 -9.49 11.80
CA LEU A 152 4.81 -9.64 10.74
C LEU A 152 4.78 -11.00 10.03
N GLN A 153 4.11 -12.00 10.59
CA GLN A 153 4.05 -13.36 10.03
C GLN A 153 3.02 -13.48 8.90
N ALA A 154 3.07 -12.54 7.95
CA ALA A 154 2.26 -12.61 6.74
C ALA A 154 2.69 -13.75 5.83
N ARG A 155 1.74 -14.29 5.04
CA ARG A 155 2.01 -15.36 4.07
C ARG A 155 2.72 -14.85 2.80
N THR A 156 2.58 -13.56 2.49
CA THR A 156 3.26 -12.94 1.35
C THR A 156 4.65 -12.49 1.80
N SER A 157 5.68 -12.89 1.07
CA SER A 157 7.06 -12.53 1.40
C SER A 157 7.29 -11.02 1.32
N GLY A 158 8.05 -10.49 2.28
CA GLY A 158 8.38 -9.08 2.34
C GLY A 158 9.18 -8.60 1.13
N GLU A 159 10.01 -9.48 0.56
CA GLU A 159 10.83 -9.20 -0.62
C GLU A 159 9.97 -9.04 -1.89
N LEU A 160 8.93 -9.86 -2.04
CA LEU A 160 7.97 -9.72 -3.13
C LEU A 160 7.24 -8.39 -3.02
N VAL A 161 6.74 -8.05 -1.83
CA VAL A 161 6.07 -6.77 -1.57
C VAL A 161 7.02 -5.61 -1.86
N ALA A 162 8.24 -5.64 -1.35
CA ALA A 162 9.23 -4.58 -1.53
C ALA A 162 9.58 -4.35 -3.01
N THR A 163 9.80 -5.43 -3.76
CA THR A 163 10.10 -5.31 -5.20
C THR A 163 8.88 -4.80 -5.99
N ALA A 164 7.67 -5.21 -5.62
CA ALA A 164 6.45 -4.69 -6.24
C ALA A 164 6.30 -3.18 -6.05
N TYR A 165 6.51 -2.69 -4.82
CA TYR A 165 6.44 -1.25 -4.52
C TYR A 165 7.57 -0.45 -5.17
N LEU A 166 8.78 -1.00 -5.30
CA LEU A 166 9.85 -0.37 -6.09
C LEU A 166 9.41 -0.15 -7.55
N ALA A 167 8.81 -1.16 -8.19
CA ALA A 167 8.29 -1.02 -9.56
C ALA A 167 7.21 0.07 -9.63
N ARG A 168 6.28 0.10 -8.66
CA ARG A 168 5.21 1.10 -8.58
C ARG A 168 5.76 2.50 -8.40
N SER A 169 6.68 2.72 -7.44
CA SER A 169 7.28 4.01 -7.18
C SER A 169 8.12 4.53 -8.35
N ALA A 170 8.87 3.66 -9.02
CA ALA A 170 9.62 4.05 -10.22
C ALA A 170 8.70 4.45 -11.38
N ARG A 171 7.57 3.77 -11.55
CA ARG A 171 6.55 4.13 -12.56
C ARG A 171 5.91 5.46 -12.24
N ILE A 172 5.47 5.67 -11.00
CA ILE A 172 4.90 6.94 -10.57
C ILE A 172 5.88 8.10 -10.77
N LEU A 173 7.15 7.91 -10.45
CA LEU A 173 8.17 8.94 -10.66
C LEU A 173 8.35 9.27 -12.15
N ALA A 174 8.33 8.25 -13.03
CA ALA A 174 8.38 8.48 -14.47
C ALA A 174 7.16 9.27 -14.99
N ASP A 175 5.97 8.92 -14.50
CA ASP A 175 4.73 9.59 -14.88
C ASP A 175 4.68 11.02 -14.34
N ALA A 176 5.16 11.25 -13.11
CA ALA A 176 5.30 12.59 -12.52
C ALA A 176 6.31 13.45 -13.31
N ALA A 177 7.46 12.87 -13.68
CA ALA A 177 8.45 13.54 -14.53
C ALA A 177 7.83 13.94 -15.89
N SER A 178 7.07 13.04 -16.50
CA SER A 178 6.36 13.32 -17.76
C SER A 178 5.34 14.45 -17.59
N ALA A 179 4.54 14.44 -16.52
CA ALA A 179 3.57 15.49 -16.22
C ALA A 179 4.24 16.86 -16.01
N LEU A 180 5.44 16.87 -15.44
CA LEU A 180 6.25 18.08 -15.20
C LEU A 180 7.08 18.51 -16.43
N GLY A 181 7.08 17.76 -17.53
CA GLY A 181 7.90 18.04 -18.72
C GLY A 181 9.40 17.76 -18.53
N LEU A 182 9.77 16.87 -17.60
CA LEU A 182 11.13 16.44 -17.32
C LEU A 182 11.46 15.20 -18.18
N ASP A 183 11.54 15.37 -19.49
CA ASP A 183 11.60 14.27 -20.48
C ASP A 183 12.76 13.29 -20.23
N ALA A 184 13.95 13.78 -19.80
CA ALA A 184 15.10 12.94 -19.51
C ALA A 184 14.84 12.00 -18.33
N ASP A 185 14.24 12.51 -17.26
CA ASP A 185 13.89 11.73 -16.08
C ASP A 185 12.72 10.78 -16.37
N ALA A 186 11.71 11.22 -17.12
CA ALA A 186 10.60 10.37 -17.56
C ALA A 186 11.11 9.14 -18.33
N ALA A 187 12.04 9.35 -19.27
CA ALA A 187 12.67 8.26 -20.01
C ALA A 187 13.52 7.35 -19.12
N ARG A 188 14.33 7.93 -18.23
CA ARG A 188 15.22 7.20 -17.29
C ARG A 188 14.40 6.29 -16.36
N TYR A 189 13.45 6.88 -15.63
CA TYR A 189 12.69 6.13 -14.62
C TYR A 189 11.64 5.22 -15.23
N GLY A 190 11.14 5.53 -16.44
CA GLY A 190 10.34 4.61 -17.23
C GLY A 190 11.10 3.33 -17.59
N ALA A 191 12.34 3.45 -18.06
CA ALA A 191 13.21 2.31 -18.33
C ALA A 191 13.52 1.52 -17.05
N VAL A 192 13.80 2.21 -15.94
CA VAL A 192 14.02 1.57 -14.63
C VAL A 192 12.79 0.79 -14.18
N ALA A 193 11.60 1.36 -14.28
CA ALA A 193 10.36 0.66 -13.94
C ALA A 193 10.20 -0.62 -14.78
N ASP A 194 10.47 -0.56 -16.07
CA ASP A 194 10.42 -1.73 -16.96
C ASP A 194 11.46 -2.80 -16.61
N GLU A 195 12.67 -2.40 -16.16
CA GLU A 195 13.70 -3.31 -15.66
C GLU A 195 13.25 -4.00 -14.35
N VAL A 196 12.64 -3.27 -13.41
CA VAL A 196 12.10 -3.86 -12.17
C VAL A 196 10.95 -4.81 -12.46
N VAL A 197 10.03 -4.43 -13.36
CA VAL A 197 8.94 -5.32 -13.81
C VAL A 197 9.51 -6.60 -14.43
N ALA A 198 10.54 -6.50 -15.26
CA ALA A 198 11.17 -7.66 -15.85
C ALA A 198 11.85 -8.57 -14.81
N ALA A 199 12.51 -7.96 -13.80
CA ALA A 199 13.14 -8.70 -12.71
C ALA A 199 12.08 -9.38 -11.82
N PHE A 200 11.01 -8.68 -11.49
CA PHE A 200 9.88 -9.25 -10.73
C PHE A 200 9.25 -10.42 -11.48
N ASP A 201 8.92 -10.25 -12.76
CA ASP A 201 8.31 -11.30 -13.60
C ASP A 201 9.21 -12.54 -13.68
N ALA A 202 10.52 -12.35 -13.79
CA ALA A 202 11.47 -13.45 -13.84
C ALA A 202 11.66 -14.18 -12.49
N ALA A 203 11.61 -13.45 -11.37
CA ALA A 203 11.84 -13.99 -10.04
C ALA A 203 10.58 -14.58 -9.38
N TYR A 204 9.44 -13.92 -9.59
CA TYR A 204 8.23 -14.22 -8.82
C TYR A 204 7.06 -14.73 -9.65
N VAL A 205 7.17 -14.79 -11.01
CA VAL A 205 6.07 -15.28 -11.85
C VAL A 205 6.52 -16.46 -12.71
N THR A 206 5.83 -17.56 -12.58
CA THR A 206 6.09 -18.76 -13.38
C THR A 206 5.69 -18.58 -14.86
N PRO A 207 6.17 -19.43 -15.79
CA PRO A 207 5.81 -19.34 -17.21
C PRO A 207 4.30 -19.43 -17.48
N ASP A 208 3.54 -20.10 -16.62
CA ASP A 208 2.09 -20.24 -16.69
C ASP A 208 1.33 -19.14 -15.92
N GLY A 209 2.01 -18.05 -15.54
CA GLY A 209 1.39 -16.85 -14.94
C GLY A 209 1.03 -16.97 -13.47
N ARG A 210 1.53 -17.99 -12.75
CA ARG A 210 1.34 -18.08 -11.31
C ARG A 210 2.37 -17.24 -10.57
N VAL A 211 1.93 -16.54 -9.53
CA VAL A 211 2.83 -15.89 -8.59
C VAL A 211 3.33 -16.92 -7.59
N VAL A 212 4.61 -16.86 -7.23
CA VAL A 212 5.26 -17.86 -6.34
C VAL A 212 4.60 -17.89 -4.96
N ASP A 213 4.25 -16.73 -4.41
CA ASP A 213 3.44 -16.64 -3.21
C ASP A 213 1.96 -16.74 -3.60
N THR A 214 1.34 -17.87 -3.29
CA THR A 214 -0.07 -18.13 -3.65
C THR A 214 -0.99 -17.47 -2.62
N THR A 215 -1.01 -16.13 -2.61
CA THR A 215 -1.79 -15.29 -1.69
C THR A 215 -2.60 -14.24 -2.44
N GLN A 216 -3.71 -13.77 -1.87
CA GLN A 216 -4.50 -12.69 -2.47
C GLN A 216 -3.64 -11.42 -2.66
N THR A 217 -2.78 -11.09 -1.70
CA THR A 217 -1.88 -9.93 -1.75
C THR A 217 -0.90 -10.01 -2.92
N ALA A 218 -0.20 -11.13 -3.07
CA ALA A 218 0.79 -11.28 -4.14
C ALA A 218 0.16 -11.11 -5.52
N TYR A 219 -1.03 -11.68 -5.74
CA TYR A 219 -1.74 -11.51 -7.01
C TYR A 219 -2.33 -10.12 -7.19
N ALA A 220 -2.85 -9.47 -6.12
CA ALA A 220 -3.36 -8.11 -6.19
C ALA A 220 -2.24 -7.12 -6.57
N LEU A 221 -1.09 -7.20 -5.90
CA LEU A 221 0.10 -6.39 -6.24
C LEU A 221 0.55 -6.62 -7.68
N ALA A 222 0.68 -7.89 -8.09
CA ALA A 222 1.18 -8.23 -9.41
C ALA A 222 0.27 -7.75 -10.54
N LEU A 223 -1.05 -7.77 -10.33
CA LEU A 223 -2.05 -7.31 -11.31
C LEU A 223 -2.14 -5.77 -11.34
N GLU A 224 -2.34 -5.13 -10.19
CA GLU A 224 -2.54 -3.68 -10.10
C GLU A 224 -1.30 -2.87 -10.49
N PHE A 225 -0.10 -3.36 -10.17
CA PHE A 225 1.13 -2.69 -10.54
C PHE A 225 1.68 -3.12 -11.90
N GLY A 226 0.96 -4.00 -12.62
CA GLY A 226 1.32 -4.43 -13.97
C GLY A 226 2.61 -5.26 -14.04
N LEU A 227 2.88 -6.07 -13.01
CA LEU A 227 4.15 -6.79 -12.85
C LEU A 227 4.20 -8.12 -13.64
N ILE A 228 3.07 -8.58 -14.17
CA ILE A 228 2.99 -9.80 -14.99
C ILE A 228 3.03 -9.42 -16.47
N ARG A 229 4.02 -9.92 -17.19
CA ARG A 229 4.19 -9.64 -18.60
C ARG A 229 3.33 -10.58 -19.45
N GLY A 230 2.63 -10.02 -20.44
CA GLY A 230 1.78 -10.75 -21.37
C GLY A 230 0.32 -10.90 -20.93
N ASP A 231 -0.61 -10.62 -21.86
CA ASP A 231 -2.05 -10.54 -21.57
C ASP A 231 -2.63 -11.89 -21.13
N GLU A 232 -2.21 -12.98 -21.74
CA GLU A 232 -2.67 -14.33 -21.39
C GLU A 232 -2.27 -14.67 -19.93
N ARG A 233 -1.02 -14.40 -19.55
CA ARG A 233 -0.54 -14.66 -18.18
C ARG A 233 -1.26 -13.77 -17.17
N ARG A 234 -1.54 -12.51 -17.50
CA ARG A 234 -2.35 -11.61 -16.65
C ARG A 234 -3.78 -12.15 -16.48
N ALA A 235 -4.40 -12.62 -17.54
CA ALA A 235 -5.75 -13.21 -17.45
C ALA A 235 -5.77 -14.49 -16.59
N LEU A 236 -4.76 -15.34 -16.68
CA LEU A 236 -4.61 -16.52 -15.82
C LEU A 236 -4.41 -16.12 -14.36
N ALA A 237 -3.57 -15.11 -14.09
CA ALA A 237 -3.35 -14.59 -12.73
C ALA A 237 -4.64 -14.00 -12.13
N ALA A 238 -5.43 -13.25 -12.91
CA ALA A 238 -6.72 -12.73 -12.47
C ALA A 238 -7.71 -13.86 -12.14
N GLY A 239 -7.73 -14.91 -12.95
CA GLY A 239 -8.52 -16.12 -12.66
C GLY A 239 -8.05 -16.81 -11.37
N ARG A 240 -6.74 -16.82 -11.10
CA ARG A 240 -6.21 -17.41 -9.85
C ARG A 240 -6.54 -16.53 -8.64
N LEU A 241 -6.46 -15.20 -8.76
CA LEU A 241 -6.91 -14.31 -7.70
C LEU A 241 -8.38 -14.56 -7.33
N ALA A 242 -9.26 -14.65 -8.32
CA ALA A 242 -10.67 -14.97 -8.13
C ALA A 242 -10.85 -16.31 -7.39
N ALA A 243 -10.13 -17.35 -7.82
CA ALA A 243 -10.17 -18.65 -7.15
C ALA A 243 -9.70 -18.58 -5.68
N LEU A 244 -8.66 -17.81 -5.36
CA LEU A 244 -8.21 -17.61 -3.98
C LEU A 244 -9.27 -16.89 -3.11
N VAL A 245 -9.99 -15.94 -3.70
CA VAL A 245 -11.11 -15.27 -3.04
C VAL A 245 -12.27 -16.24 -2.79
N GLU A 246 -12.62 -17.07 -3.77
CA GLU A 246 -13.63 -18.13 -3.60
C GLU A 246 -13.21 -19.17 -2.56
N GLU A 247 -11.96 -19.65 -2.61
CA GLU A 247 -11.37 -20.60 -1.65
C GLU A 247 -11.42 -20.08 -0.20
N SER A 248 -11.35 -18.75 -0.02
CA SER A 248 -11.50 -18.08 1.28
C SER A 248 -12.97 -17.81 1.65
N ASN A 249 -13.95 -18.35 0.91
CA ASN A 249 -15.37 -18.02 1.04
C ASN A 249 -15.65 -16.50 0.97
N PHE A 250 -14.98 -15.81 0.04
CA PHE A 250 -15.08 -14.36 -0.17
C PHE A 250 -14.70 -13.54 1.07
N HIS A 251 -13.74 -14.03 1.85
CA HIS A 251 -13.13 -13.28 2.94
C HIS A 251 -11.82 -12.64 2.48
N ILE A 252 -11.51 -11.49 3.08
CA ILE A 252 -10.23 -10.82 2.91
C ILE A 252 -9.15 -11.71 3.54
N SER A 253 -8.10 -12.04 2.78
CA SER A 253 -6.91 -12.70 3.29
C SER A 253 -5.65 -11.92 2.85
N THR A 254 -5.76 -10.62 2.93
CA THR A 254 -4.70 -9.64 2.68
C THR A 254 -4.48 -8.82 3.94
N GLY A 255 -3.25 -8.43 4.15
CA GLY A 255 -2.90 -7.43 5.13
C GLY A 255 -2.93 -6.02 4.53
N PHE A 256 -2.10 -5.16 5.09
CA PHE A 256 -2.04 -3.74 4.82
C PHE A 256 -1.69 -3.41 3.36
N ALA A 257 -0.71 -4.14 2.77
CA ALA A 257 -0.25 -3.87 1.41
C ALA A 257 -1.24 -4.34 0.34
N GLY A 258 -1.98 -5.42 0.59
CA GLY A 258 -2.87 -6.03 -0.41
C GLY A 258 -4.31 -5.54 -0.37
N THR A 259 -4.85 -5.24 0.81
CA THR A 259 -6.27 -4.92 0.99
C THR A 259 -6.75 -3.75 0.11
N PRO A 260 -6.03 -2.63 -0.03
CA PRO A 260 -6.49 -1.50 -0.85
C PRO A 260 -6.62 -1.82 -2.34
N LEU A 261 -5.90 -2.83 -2.82
CA LEU A 261 -5.79 -3.17 -4.25
C LEU A 261 -6.73 -4.30 -4.68
N LEU A 262 -7.25 -5.06 -3.71
CA LEU A 262 -7.87 -6.35 -3.98
C LEU A 262 -9.11 -6.27 -4.88
N CYS A 263 -10.02 -5.32 -4.62
CA CYS A 263 -11.23 -5.15 -5.43
C CYS A 263 -10.91 -4.63 -6.84
N ASP A 264 -9.94 -3.73 -6.96
CA ASP A 264 -9.54 -3.16 -8.25
C ASP A 264 -8.83 -4.21 -9.10
N ALA A 265 -7.94 -5.03 -8.51
CA ALA A 265 -7.29 -6.14 -9.18
C ALA A 265 -8.30 -7.17 -9.72
N LEU A 266 -9.33 -7.51 -8.95
CA LEU A 266 -10.41 -8.38 -9.42
C LEU A 266 -11.19 -7.71 -10.57
N ALA A 267 -11.64 -6.47 -10.39
CA ALA A 267 -12.44 -5.76 -11.37
C ALA A 267 -11.67 -5.52 -12.69
N GLY A 268 -10.42 -5.08 -12.62
CA GLY A 268 -9.51 -4.91 -13.75
C GLY A 268 -9.20 -6.22 -14.48
N GLY A 269 -9.20 -7.33 -13.74
CA GLY A 269 -9.07 -8.69 -14.27
C GLY A 269 -10.36 -9.27 -14.85
N GLY A 270 -11.46 -8.50 -14.93
CA GLY A 270 -12.77 -8.96 -15.43
C GLY A 270 -13.53 -9.86 -14.44
N ARG A 271 -13.20 -9.77 -13.15
CA ARG A 271 -13.79 -10.55 -12.05
C ARG A 271 -14.66 -9.69 -11.14
N LEU A 272 -15.55 -8.92 -11.75
CA LEU A 272 -16.38 -7.93 -11.06
C LEU A 272 -17.36 -8.56 -10.07
N ASP A 273 -17.91 -9.72 -10.39
CA ASP A 273 -18.85 -10.43 -9.52
C ASP A 273 -18.16 -10.89 -8.23
N GLU A 274 -16.94 -11.41 -8.33
CA GLU A 274 -16.12 -11.80 -7.19
C GLU A 274 -15.71 -10.59 -6.34
N ALA A 275 -15.37 -9.45 -6.96
CA ALA A 275 -15.09 -8.20 -6.26
C ALA A 275 -16.28 -7.70 -5.44
N TYR A 276 -17.49 -7.71 -6.02
CA TYR A 276 -18.70 -7.34 -5.30
C TYR A 276 -19.09 -8.34 -4.21
N HIS A 277 -18.92 -9.63 -4.45
CA HIS A 277 -19.19 -10.63 -3.43
C HIS A 277 -18.28 -10.47 -2.21
N LEU A 278 -16.96 -10.26 -2.48
CA LEU A 278 -15.97 -9.96 -1.44
C LEU A 278 -16.36 -8.70 -0.65
N LEU A 279 -16.66 -7.58 -1.35
CA LEU A 279 -17.03 -6.32 -0.74
C LEU A 279 -18.31 -6.43 0.13
N LEU A 280 -19.26 -7.25 -0.28
CA LEU A 280 -20.56 -7.39 0.40
C LEU A 280 -20.58 -8.48 1.48
N THR A 281 -19.48 -9.21 1.66
CA THR A 281 -19.33 -10.20 2.74
C THR A 281 -19.38 -9.51 4.11
N ARG A 282 -20.10 -10.14 5.06
CA ARG A 282 -20.42 -9.56 6.38
C ARG A 282 -19.79 -10.31 7.55
N THR A 283 -19.23 -11.47 7.29
CA THR A 283 -18.51 -12.26 8.30
C THR A 283 -17.03 -11.90 8.31
N CYS A 284 -16.35 -12.07 9.43
CA CYS A 284 -14.93 -11.75 9.60
C CYS A 284 -14.05 -12.76 8.84
N PRO A 285 -12.99 -12.29 8.17
CA PRO A 285 -12.53 -10.90 7.92
C PRO A 285 -13.23 -10.26 6.70
N SER A 286 -13.83 -9.10 6.86
CA SER A 286 -14.43 -8.34 5.74
C SER A 286 -14.66 -6.88 6.11
N TRP A 287 -14.80 -5.98 5.13
CA TRP A 287 -15.12 -4.56 5.35
C TRP A 287 -16.44 -4.35 6.09
N LEU A 288 -17.43 -5.23 5.91
CA LEU A 288 -18.75 -5.07 6.52
C LEU A 288 -18.86 -5.74 7.89
N HIS A 289 -17.93 -6.60 8.29
CA HIS A 289 -17.96 -7.22 9.62
C HIS A 289 -17.97 -6.18 10.74
N PRO A 290 -17.01 -5.20 10.81
CA PRO A 290 -17.06 -4.14 11.83
C PRO A 290 -18.37 -3.36 11.80
N VAL A 291 -18.94 -3.12 10.62
CA VAL A 291 -20.24 -2.44 10.50
C VAL A 291 -21.36 -3.24 11.14
N THR A 292 -21.37 -4.57 10.99
CA THR A 292 -22.37 -5.45 11.62
C THR A 292 -22.21 -5.51 13.13
N MET A 293 -20.98 -5.36 13.61
CA MET A 293 -20.65 -5.30 15.05
C MET A 293 -20.91 -3.91 15.68
N GLY A 294 -21.40 -2.95 14.90
CA GLY A 294 -21.77 -1.63 15.41
C GLY A 294 -20.66 -0.58 15.35
N ALA A 295 -19.53 -0.88 14.72
CA ALA A 295 -18.43 0.06 14.56
C ALA A 295 -18.86 1.42 14.00
N THR A 296 -18.20 2.48 14.44
CA THR A 296 -18.40 3.86 13.99
C THR A 296 -17.21 4.38 13.18
N THR A 297 -16.08 3.68 13.23
CA THR A 297 -14.86 3.91 12.46
C THR A 297 -14.43 2.62 11.77
N VAL A 298 -13.38 2.64 10.96
CA VAL A 298 -12.73 1.44 10.44
C VAL A 298 -11.78 0.94 11.54
N TRP A 299 -11.82 -0.35 11.82
CA TRP A 299 -10.90 -1.00 12.73
C TRP A 299 -9.60 -1.35 12.02
N GLU A 300 -8.50 -1.30 12.75
CA GLU A 300 -7.20 -1.70 12.23
C GLU A 300 -7.13 -3.22 12.00
N ARG A 301 -7.65 -4.00 12.95
CA ARG A 301 -7.88 -5.44 12.78
C ARG A 301 -9.35 -5.72 12.52
N TRP A 302 -9.62 -6.63 11.59
CA TRP A 302 -10.99 -7.04 11.27
C TRP A 302 -11.72 -7.64 12.46
N ASP A 303 -11.00 -8.27 13.39
CA ASP A 303 -11.48 -8.97 14.58
C ASP A 303 -11.17 -8.21 15.89
N SER A 304 -11.01 -6.90 15.85
CA SER A 304 -10.77 -6.07 17.06
C SER A 304 -11.82 -6.31 18.13
N MET A 305 -13.07 -6.56 17.75
CA MET A 305 -14.12 -7.04 18.65
C MET A 305 -14.49 -8.47 18.28
N LEU A 306 -14.42 -9.37 19.24
CA LEU A 306 -14.80 -10.77 19.09
C LEU A 306 -16.34 -10.94 19.04
N PRO A 307 -16.87 -12.08 18.55
CA PRO A 307 -18.30 -12.29 18.42
C PRO A 307 -19.10 -12.20 19.73
N ASP A 308 -18.45 -12.40 20.85
CA ASP A 308 -19.05 -12.26 22.20
C ASP A 308 -19.04 -10.80 22.71
N GLY A 309 -18.53 -9.85 21.94
CA GLY A 309 -18.45 -8.42 22.26
C GLY A 309 -17.23 -8.03 23.09
N THR A 310 -16.33 -8.96 23.38
CA THR A 310 -15.07 -8.64 24.05
C THR A 310 -14.04 -8.10 23.06
N ILE A 311 -13.07 -7.30 23.55
CA ILE A 311 -11.95 -6.83 22.73
C ILE A 311 -10.96 -7.97 22.54
N ASN A 312 -10.46 -8.13 21.33
CA ASN A 312 -9.40 -9.08 21.03
C ASN A 312 -8.13 -8.74 21.83
N PRO A 313 -7.53 -9.68 22.58
CA PRO A 313 -6.34 -9.39 23.39
C PRO A 313 -5.04 -9.31 22.56
N GLY A 314 -5.09 -9.50 21.24
CA GLY A 314 -3.93 -9.36 20.36
C GLY A 314 -3.51 -7.91 20.16
N ASP A 315 -2.33 -7.71 19.56
CA ASP A 315 -1.82 -6.41 19.20
C ASP A 315 -2.72 -5.70 18.17
N MET A 316 -2.67 -4.38 18.12
CA MET A 316 -3.37 -3.53 17.14
C MET A 316 -4.92 -3.61 17.22
N THR A 317 -5.49 -3.81 18.39
CA THR A 317 -6.94 -3.86 18.60
C THR A 317 -7.54 -2.61 19.22
#